data_1fdd9504f8035429da9bfc463d7ef56e
#
_entry.id   1fdd9504f8035429da9bfc463d7ef56e
#
_cell.length_a   1.000
_cell.length_b   1.000
_cell.length_c   1.000
_cell.angle_alpha   90.00
_cell.angle_beta   90.00
_cell.angle_gamma   90.00
#
_symmetry.space_group_name_H-M   'P 1'
#
loop_
_entity.id
_entity.type
_entity.pdbx_description
1 polymer ?
#
loop_
_entity_poly.entity_id
_entity_poly.type
_entity_poly.pdbx_seq_one_letter_code
_entity_poly.pdbx_strand_id
1 'polypeptide(L)'
;RSRRKVLMAALALTCTPTIWAASGTAERTPIKVWKDPSCGCCKLWVSQLEHNGFVVTVVDDGNKAVRATLGMPERHASCHTAVVSGYVIEGHVPARDIRRLLKDRPNALGLAVPGMPVGSPGMDGPDFDGHRDPYQVLLIRKNGSVQVFNSYS
;
A
#
# COMPACT_ATOMS: atom_id res chain seq x y z
N ARG A 1 -73.69 17.29 -39.87
CA ARG A 1 -72.28 17.68 -40.00
C ARG A 1 -71.54 17.21 -38.70
N SER A 2 -70.99 16.02 -38.77
CA SER A 2 -70.30 15.37 -37.63
C SER A 2 -68.84 15.85 -37.62
N ARG A 3 -68.40 16.44 -36.48
CA ARG A 3 -67.01 16.78 -36.27
C ARG A 3 -66.37 15.66 -35.45
N ARG A 4 -65.56 14.82 -36.11
CA ARG A 4 -64.75 13.79 -35.47
C ARG A 4 -63.56 14.51 -34.80
N LYS A 5 -63.50 14.43 -33.46
CA LYS A 5 -62.33 14.87 -32.67
C LYS A 5 -61.35 13.68 -32.66
N VAL A 6 -60.18 13.90 -33.27
CA VAL A 6 -59.04 12.94 -33.18
C VAL A 6 -58.29 13.29 -31.92
N LEU A 7 -58.30 12.36 -30.94
CA LEU A 7 -57.41 12.45 -29.78
C LEU A 7 -56.03 11.86 -30.17
N MET A 8 -55.03 12.72 -30.22
CA MET A 8 -53.64 12.24 -30.28
C MET A 8 -53.18 11.92 -28.87
N ALA A 9 -52.93 10.65 -28.59
CA ALA A 9 -52.25 10.21 -27.38
C ALA A 9 -50.75 10.35 -27.56
N ALA A 10 -50.13 11.28 -26.80
CA ALA A 10 -48.67 11.41 -26.73
C ALA A 10 -48.10 10.32 -25.77
N LEU A 11 -47.37 9.38 -26.31
CA LEU A 11 -46.55 8.43 -25.51
C LEU A 11 -45.31 9.18 -25.04
N ALA A 12 -45.26 9.49 -23.77
CA ALA A 12 -44.05 9.99 -23.12
C ALA A 12 -43.12 8.77 -22.79
N LEU A 13 -42.03 8.61 -23.54
CA LEU A 13 -40.95 7.68 -23.20
C LEU A 13 -40.19 8.26 -21.99
N THR A 14 -40.41 7.70 -20.81
CA THR A 14 -39.61 8.01 -19.63
C THR A 14 -38.29 7.22 -19.71
N CYS A 15 -37.21 7.91 -20.11
CA CYS A 15 -35.85 7.39 -20.01
C CYS A 15 -35.44 7.41 -18.54
N THR A 16 -35.48 6.26 -17.84
CA THR A 16 -34.89 6.12 -16.50
C THR A 16 -33.38 6.01 -16.64
N PRO A 17 -32.58 6.90 -16.02
CA PRO A 17 -31.12 6.71 -16.00
C PRO A 17 -30.80 5.51 -15.11
N THR A 18 -30.26 4.44 -15.69
CA THR A 18 -29.67 3.33 -14.94
C THR A 18 -28.39 3.82 -14.30
N ILE A 19 -28.46 4.13 -13.00
CA ILE A 19 -27.27 4.41 -12.19
C ILE A 19 -26.53 3.08 -12.02
N TRP A 20 -25.49 2.88 -12.82
CA TRP A 20 -24.54 1.80 -12.62
C TRP A 20 -23.77 2.11 -11.33
N ALA A 21 -24.16 1.52 -10.22
CA ALA A 21 -23.38 1.51 -9.02
C ALA A 21 -22.10 0.73 -9.34
N ALA A 22 -21.00 1.44 -9.57
CA ALA A 22 -19.67 0.85 -9.61
C ALA A 22 -19.40 0.30 -8.20
N SER A 23 -19.66 -1.00 -8.01
CA SER A 23 -19.19 -1.74 -6.84
C SER A 23 -17.66 -1.72 -6.91
N GLY A 24 -17.05 -0.72 -6.25
CA GLY A 24 -15.62 -0.67 -6.03
C GLY A 24 -15.23 -1.84 -5.13
N THR A 25 -14.99 -3.00 -5.73
CA THR A 25 -14.21 -4.04 -5.06
C THR A 25 -12.85 -3.40 -4.78
N ALA A 26 -12.56 -3.16 -3.50
CA ALA A 26 -11.24 -2.69 -3.08
C ALA A 26 -10.21 -3.65 -3.71
N GLU A 27 -9.47 -3.15 -4.69
CA GLU A 27 -8.52 -3.94 -5.45
C GLU A 27 -7.48 -4.50 -4.47
N ARG A 28 -7.54 -5.82 -4.26
CA ARG A 28 -6.62 -6.53 -3.38
C ARG A 28 -5.25 -6.51 -4.04
N THR A 29 -4.35 -5.71 -3.49
CA THR A 29 -3.01 -5.51 -4.05
C THR A 29 -2.07 -6.61 -3.56
N PRO A 30 -1.53 -7.47 -4.44
CA PRO A 30 -0.57 -8.50 -4.04
C PRO A 30 0.77 -7.87 -3.66
N ILE A 31 1.35 -8.36 -2.57
CA ILE A 31 2.68 -7.99 -2.08
C ILE A 31 3.41 -9.25 -1.61
N LYS A 32 4.69 -9.39 -1.99
CA LYS A 32 5.54 -10.50 -1.56
C LYS A 32 6.58 -9.99 -0.58
N VAL A 33 6.70 -10.65 0.57
CA VAL A 33 7.52 -10.22 1.71
C VAL A 33 8.54 -11.31 2.06
N TRP A 34 9.80 -10.93 2.20
CA TRP A 34 10.88 -11.77 2.72
C TRP A 34 11.28 -11.29 4.11
N LYS A 35 11.27 -12.18 5.06
CA LYS A 35 11.59 -11.89 6.46
C LYS A 35 12.23 -13.10 7.15
N ASP A 36 12.85 -12.88 8.30
CA ASP A 36 13.26 -13.96 9.17
C ASP A 36 12.02 -14.63 9.80
N PRO A 37 11.99 -15.99 9.89
CA PRO A 37 10.86 -16.71 10.48
C PRO A 37 10.59 -16.32 11.95
N SER A 38 11.62 -15.92 12.70
CA SER A 38 11.52 -15.50 14.10
C SER A 38 11.13 -14.04 14.31
N CYS A 39 11.09 -13.22 13.24
CA CYS A 39 10.83 -11.79 13.32
C CYS A 39 9.36 -11.48 13.72
N GLY A 40 9.13 -11.15 14.99
CA GLY A 40 7.81 -10.84 15.54
C GLY A 40 7.21 -9.54 14.98
N CYS A 41 7.99 -8.46 14.95
CA CYS A 41 7.53 -7.16 14.41
C CYS A 41 7.20 -7.24 12.92
N CYS A 42 7.90 -8.11 12.15
CA CYS A 42 7.58 -8.35 10.76
C CYS A 42 6.20 -9.02 10.60
N LYS A 43 5.85 -9.95 11.48
CA LYS A 43 4.52 -10.60 11.48
C LYS A 43 3.41 -9.58 11.75
N LEU A 44 3.63 -8.65 12.69
CA LEU A 44 2.70 -7.58 12.99
C LEU A 44 2.54 -6.61 11.81
N TRP A 45 3.63 -6.26 11.14
CA TRP A 45 3.59 -5.45 9.93
C TRP A 45 2.80 -6.14 8.80
N VAL A 46 3.03 -7.42 8.56
CA VAL A 46 2.26 -8.23 7.58
C VAL A 46 0.78 -8.20 7.92
N SER A 47 0.41 -8.44 9.19
CA SER A 47 -0.98 -8.39 9.63
C SER A 47 -1.63 -7.01 9.38
N GLN A 48 -0.90 -5.92 9.63
CA GLN A 48 -1.39 -4.57 9.33
C GLN A 48 -1.59 -4.35 7.83
N LEU A 49 -0.73 -4.89 6.97
CA LEU A 49 -0.93 -4.82 5.52
C LEU A 49 -2.20 -5.57 5.08
N GLU A 50 -2.42 -6.77 5.61
CA GLU A 50 -3.62 -7.57 5.31
C GLU A 50 -4.90 -6.85 5.73
N HIS A 51 -4.92 -6.24 6.92
CA HIS A 51 -6.03 -5.40 7.39
C HIS A 51 -6.26 -4.17 6.50
N ASN A 52 -5.23 -3.71 5.81
CA ASN A 52 -5.31 -2.60 4.85
C ASN A 52 -5.54 -3.06 3.40
N GLY A 53 -5.97 -4.32 3.18
CA GLY A 53 -6.42 -4.82 1.89
C GLY A 53 -5.30 -5.28 0.95
N PHE A 54 -4.08 -5.53 1.46
CA PHE A 54 -3.03 -6.21 0.70
C PHE A 54 -3.23 -7.73 0.78
N VAL A 55 -2.85 -8.44 -0.28
CA VAL A 55 -2.75 -9.91 -0.29
C VAL A 55 -1.28 -10.25 -0.13
N VAL A 56 -0.90 -10.69 1.07
CA VAL A 56 0.50 -10.89 1.43
C VAL A 56 0.93 -12.34 1.17
N THR A 57 2.04 -12.51 0.44
CA THR A 57 2.75 -13.79 0.33
C THR A 57 4.06 -13.67 1.09
N VAL A 58 4.26 -14.48 2.12
CA VAL A 58 5.46 -14.46 2.97
C VAL A 58 6.45 -15.54 2.55
N VAL A 59 7.74 -15.17 2.51
CA VAL A 59 8.89 -16.07 2.37
C VAL A 59 9.75 -15.96 3.64
N ASP A 60 9.79 -17.01 4.42
CA ASP A 60 10.51 -17.08 5.70
C ASP A 60 11.96 -17.58 5.51
N ASP A 61 12.76 -16.86 4.72
CA ASP A 61 14.15 -17.21 4.37
C ASP A 61 15.11 -16.01 4.56
N GLY A 62 14.73 -15.08 5.45
CA GLY A 62 15.45 -13.83 5.63
C GLY A 62 15.33 -12.89 4.42
N ASN A 63 15.83 -11.68 4.57
CA ASN A 63 15.69 -10.64 3.54
C ASN A 63 17.02 -10.12 2.97
N LYS A 64 18.17 -10.46 3.57
CA LYS A 64 19.46 -9.86 3.20
C LYS A 64 19.85 -10.11 1.74
N ALA A 65 19.73 -11.35 1.27
CA ALA A 65 20.08 -11.71 -0.11
C ALA A 65 19.14 -11.07 -1.13
N VAL A 66 17.82 -11.13 -0.87
CA VAL A 66 16.83 -10.53 -1.77
C VAL A 66 16.92 -9.00 -1.80
N ARG A 67 17.17 -8.34 -0.66
CA ARG A 67 17.42 -6.89 -0.60
C ARG A 67 18.56 -6.47 -1.51
N ALA A 68 19.69 -7.19 -1.44
CA ALA A 68 20.84 -6.94 -2.30
C ALA A 68 20.50 -7.15 -3.79
N THR A 69 19.81 -8.24 -4.12
CA THR A 69 19.39 -8.57 -5.50
C THR A 69 18.45 -7.53 -6.07
N LEU A 70 17.55 -6.99 -5.25
CA LEU A 70 16.59 -5.95 -5.64
C LEU A 70 17.22 -4.54 -5.71
N GLY A 71 18.49 -4.39 -5.30
CA GLY A 71 19.22 -3.13 -5.37
C GLY A 71 18.88 -2.12 -4.27
N MET A 72 18.22 -2.55 -3.18
CA MET A 72 18.00 -1.68 -2.02
C MET A 72 19.32 -1.51 -1.25
N PRO A 73 19.82 -0.26 -1.11
CA PRO A 73 21.11 -0.04 -0.47
C PRO A 73 21.13 -0.48 1.00
N GLU A 74 22.21 -1.12 1.43
CA GLU A 74 22.38 -1.66 2.80
C GLU A 74 22.23 -0.59 3.88
N ARG A 75 22.60 0.68 3.61
CA ARG A 75 22.41 1.80 4.54
C ARG A 75 20.94 2.07 4.90
N HIS A 76 19.99 1.51 4.14
CA HIS A 76 18.55 1.62 4.38
C HIS A 76 17.95 0.31 4.88
N ALA A 77 18.79 -0.65 5.27
CA ALA A 77 18.38 -1.98 5.71
C ALA A 77 17.43 -1.95 6.90
N SER A 78 16.49 -2.88 6.87
CA SER A 78 15.57 -3.18 7.96
C SER A 78 15.37 -4.70 8.06
N CYS A 79 14.40 -5.13 8.87
CA CYS A 79 14.16 -6.53 9.20
C CYS A 79 13.38 -7.34 8.16
N HIS A 80 12.80 -6.68 7.15
CA HIS A 80 12.12 -7.34 6.03
C HIS A 80 12.20 -6.49 4.77
N THR A 81 12.06 -7.16 3.64
CA THR A 81 12.02 -6.56 2.30
C THR A 81 10.79 -7.08 1.57
N ALA A 82 10.08 -6.22 0.85
CA ALA A 82 8.92 -6.63 0.08
C ALA A 82 8.97 -6.07 -1.34
N VAL A 83 8.16 -6.68 -2.22
CA VAL A 83 7.94 -6.20 -3.59
C VAL A 83 6.43 -6.07 -3.83
N VAL A 84 6.03 -4.92 -4.33
CA VAL A 84 4.65 -4.62 -4.70
C VAL A 84 4.63 -3.83 -6.02
N SER A 85 3.95 -4.35 -7.04
CA SER A 85 3.82 -3.70 -8.36
C SER A 85 5.15 -3.17 -8.92
N GLY A 86 6.25 -3.89 -8.70
CA GLY A 86 7.59 -3.54 -9.17
C GLY A 86 8.39 -2.59 -8.27
N TYR A 87 7.80 -2.09 -7.17
CA TYR A 87 8.51 -1.30 -6.16
C TYR A 87 9.04 -2.18 -5.04
N VAL A 88 10.21 -1.82 -4.53
CA VAL A 88 10.84 -2.43 -3.35
C VAL A 88 10.40 -1.66 -2.10
N ILE A 89 9.95 -2.36 -1.09
CA ILE A 89 9.57 -1.81 0.21
C ILE A 89 10.51 -2.41 1.26
N GLU A 90 11.24 -1.56 1.96
CA GLU A 90 12.17 -1.99 2.99
C GLU A 90 11.70 -1.52 4.36
N GLY A 91 11.51 -2.48 5.28
CA GLY A 91 11.13 -2.21 6.66
C GLY A 91 9.70 -1.74 6.87
N HIS A 92 9.46 -1.09 7.98
CA HIS A 92 8.15 -0.80 8.56
C HIS A 92 7.41 0.37 7.88
N VAL A 93 7.34 0.36 6.55
CA VAL A 93 6.64 1.38 5.76
C VAL A 93 5.13 1.27 5.99
N PRO A 94 4.45 2.37 6.38
CA PRO A 94 3.01 2.35 6.58
C PRO A 94 2.23 2.02 5.31
N ALA A 95 1.15 1.22 5.44
CA ALA A 95 0.29 0.81 4.33
C ALA A 95 -0.22 2.00 3.50
N ARG A 96 -0.54 3.13 4.16
CA ARG A 96 -0.97 4.37 3.48
C ARG A 96 0.11 4.96 2.57
N ASP A 97 1.39 4.86 2.95
CA ASP A 97 2.49 5.35 2.12
C ASP A 97 2.75 4.41 0.94
N ILE A 98 2.61 3.10 1.13
CA ILE A 98 2.63 2.14 0.02
C ILE A 98 1.48 2.45 -0.96
N ARG A 99 0.26 2.70 -0.48
CA ARG A 99 -0.88 3.09 -1.30
C ARG A 99 -0.62 4.37 -2.09
N ARG A 100 -0.02 5.39 -1.44
CA ARG A 100 0.36 6.64 -2.11
C ARG A 100 1.40 6.40 -3.19
N LEU A 101 2.43 5.59 -2.91
CA LEU A 101 3.45 5.20 -3.90
C LEU A 101 2.81 4.56 -5.13
N LEU A 102 1.88 3.62 -4.92
CA LEU A 102 1.19 2.91 -6.00
C LEU A 102 0.27 3.82 -6.81
N LYS A 103 -0.32 4.83 -6.19
CA LYS A 103 -1.15 5.83 -6.84
C LYS A 103 -0.31 6.81 -7.67
N ASP A 104 0.75 7.35 -7.07
CA ASP A 104 1.57 8.42 -7.66
C ASP A 104 2.57 7.88 -8.70
N ARG A 105 2.94 6.61 -8.59
CA ARG A 105 3.84 5.85 -9.49
C ARG A 105 5.11 6.60 -9.89
N PRO A 106 5.87 7.15 -8.93
CA PRO A 106 7.10 7.87 -9.23
C PRO A 106 8.16 6.95 -9.86
N ASN A 107 9.06 7.52 -10.66
CA ASN A 107 10.23 6.78 -11.14
C ASN A 107 11.24 6.60 -10.00
N ALA A 108 11.09 5.50 -9.25
CA ALA A 108 11.87 5.18 -8.07
C ALA A 108 12.13 3.68 -7.98
N LEU A 109 13.08 3.29 -7.12
CA LEU A 109 13.26 1.90 -6.71
C LEU A 109 12.12 1.49 -5.76
N GLY A 110 11.80 2.33 -4.78
CA GLY A 110 10.77 2.06 -3.79
C GLY A 110 10.85 2.96 -2.56
N LEU A 111 10.33 2.45 -1.44
CA LEU A 111 10.32 3.12 -0.15
C LEU A 111 11.14 2.36 0.88
N ALA A 112 11.70 3.09 1.84
CA ALA A 112 12.39 2.52 2.99
C ALA A 112 12.06 3.26 4.30
N VAL A 113 11.91 2.49 5.37
CA VAL A 113 12.02 2.94 6.76
C VAL A 113 13.22 2.20 7.35
N PRO A 114 14.40 2.82 7.40
CA PRO A 114 15.60 2.17 7.92
C PRO A 114 15.46 1.82 9.40
N GLY A 115 16.02 0.68 9.79
CA GLY A 115 15.92 0.20 11.16
C GLY A 115 14.51 -0.25 11.54
N MET A 116 14.16 -0.06 12.80
CA MET A 116 12.87 -0.45 13.38
C MET A 116 12.41 0.63 14.38
N PRO A 117 12.05 1.85 13.94
CA PRO A 117 11.65 2.92 14.84
C PRO A 117 10.38 2.55 15.61
N VAL A 118 10.40 2.77 16.91
CA VAL A 118 9.24 2.54 17.77
C VAL A 118 8.10 3.45 17.32
N GLY A 119 6.87 2.92 17.27
CA GLY A 119 5.72 3.63 16.75
C GLY A 119 5.49 3.48 15.24
N SER A 120 6.45 2.88 14.50
CA SER A 120 6.19 2.44 13.13
C SER A 120 5.31 1.19 13.11
N PRO A 121 4.59 0.90 12.02
CA PRO A 121 3.68 -0.24 11.94
C PRO A 121 4.39 -1.57 12.27
N GLY A 122 3.88 -2.30 13.27
CA GLY A 122 4.51 -3.52 13.81
C GLY A 122 5.50 -3.27 14.94
N MET A 123 5.84 -1.99 15.21
CA MET A 123 6.60 -1.52 16.37
C MET A 123 5.76 -0.53 17.21
N ASP A 124 4.44 -0.67 17.15
CA ASP A 124 3.42 0.21 17.75
C ASP A 124 2.50 -0.54 18.72
N GLY A 125 2.90 -1.74 19.14
CA GLY A 125 2.14 -2.59 20.06
C GLY A 125 2.20 -2.12 21.52
N PRO A 126 1.44 -2.80 22.42
CA PRO A 126 1.33 -2.45 23.84
C PRO A 126 2.66 -2.52 24.59
N ASP A 127 3.63 -3.32 24.11
CA ASP A 127 4.96 -3.46 24.70
C ASP A 127 5.79 -2.16 24.68
N PHE A 128 5.35 -1.17 23.93
CA PHE A 128 6.06 0.12 23.78
C PHE A 128 5.41 1.24 24.60
N ASP A 129 4.40 0.97 25.42
CA ASP A 129 3.72 1.94 26.31
C ASP A 129 3.33 3.26 25.60
N GLY A 130 2.98 3.19 24.31
CA GLY A 130 2.65 4.37 23.50
C GLY A 130 3.85 5.26 23.12
N HIS A 131 5.08 4.84 23.45
CA HIS A 131 6.29 5.52 23.00
C HIS A 131 6.36 5.56 21.47
N ARG A 132 6.83 6.69 20.93
CA ARG A 132 7.01 6.88 19.49
C ARG A 132 8.31 7.60 19.23
N ASP A 133 9.11 7.04 18.34
CA ASP A 133 10.28 7.72 17.79
C ASP A 133 9.86 8.51 16.54
N PRO A 134 10.39 9.70 16.31
CA PRO A 134 10.24 10.35 15.01
C PRO A 134 10.96 9.53 13.94
N TYR A 135 10.31 9.29 12.80
CA TYR A 135 10.93 8.59 11.68
C TYR A 135 10.47 9.13 10.33
N GLN A 136 11.22 8.80 9.30
CA GLN A 136 10.91 9.18 7.93
C GLN A 136 10.71 7.94 7.05
N VAL A 137 9.78 8.05 6.14
CA VAL A 137 9.66 7.17 4.98
C VAL A 137 10.47 7.82 3.85
N LEU A 138 11.44 7.10 3.34
CA LEU A 138 12.36 7.55 2.31
C LEU A 138 11.96 7.00 0.94
N LEU A 139 11.89 7.85 -0.07
CA LEU A 139 11.81 7.44 -1.47
C LEU A 139 13.24 7.20 -1.98
N ILE A 140 13.51 5.97 -2.37
CA ILE A 140 14.81 5.56 -2.89
C ILE A 140 14.73 5.54 -4.42
N ARG A 141 15.56 6.31 -5.08
CA ARG A 141 15.62 6.32 -6.54
C ARG A 141 16.56 5.22 -7.06
N LYS A 142 16.38 4.84 -8.33
CA LYS A 142 17.20 3.79 -8.97
C LYS A 142 18.70 4.15 -9.04
N ASN A 143 19.05 5.44 -9.03
CA ASN A 143 20.43 5.92 -8.96
C ASN A 143 20.98 5.99 -7.53
N GLY A 144 20.22 5.52 -6.53
CA GLY A 144 20.59 5.53 -5.12
C GLY A 144 20.38 6.87 -4.39
N SER A 145 19.91 7.91 -5.07
CA SER A 145 19.53 9.16 -4.39
C SER A 145 18.26 8.98 -3.55
N VAL A 146 18.11 9.80 -2.52
CA VAL A 146 17.09 9.67 -1.49
C VAL A 146 16.31 10.97 -1.37
N GLN A 147 15.00 10.86 -1.19
CA GLN A 147 14.11 11.96 -0.89
C GLN A 147 13.17 11.56 0.26
N VAL A 148 12.88 12.49 1.18
CA VAL A 148 11.84 12.25 2.18
C VAL A 148 10.49 12.15 1.49
N PHE A 149 9.82 11.00 1.67
CA PHE A 149 8.48 10.74 1.13
C PHE A 149 7.41 11.15 2.14
N ASN A 150 7.60 10.81 3.43
CA ASN A 150 6.73 11.20 4.52
C ASN A 150 7.52 11.27 5.83
N SER A 151 7.00 11.99 6.83
CA SER A 151 7.59 12.12 8.17
C SER A 151 6.54 11.84 9.23
N TYR A 152 6.95 11.18 10.28
CA TYR A 152 6.14 10.81 11.44
C TYR A 152 6.81 11.30 12.71
N SER A 153 6.05 11.84 13.64
CA SER A 153 6.47 12.34 14.96
C SER A 153 5.54 11.85 16.05
#